data_d321f395a2fc21347ad52072dccb0fd9
#
_entry.id   d321f395a2fc21347ad52072dccb0fd9
#
_cell.length_a   1.000
_cell.length_b   1.000
_cell.length_c   1.000
_cell.angle_alpha   90.00
_cell.angle_beta   90.00
_cell.angle_gamma   90.00
#
_symmetry.space_group_name_H-M   'P 1'
#
loop_
_entity.id
_entity.type
_entity.pdbx_description
1 polymer ?
#
loop_
_entity_poly.entity_id
_entity_poly.type
_entity_poly.pdbx_seq_one_letter_code
_entity_poly.pdbx_strand_id
1 'polypeptide(L)'
;EPFAIYPGKTKTLEELQDGATISVTNDPSNEARALLLLESAGLIKLKEGAGLSATILDIEENPRNLNIVEMDAAQLARTLPDVDFAVINGNFALDAGLNPTRDAVFIEPADGEAAKTYTNLVAVRPENADSDWVKALKECLNSQKVYDYITTNEDFKGGVVPAFTVEGAETAGATDAPEAAGAAE
;
A
#
# COMPACT_ATOMS: atom_id res chain seq x y z
N GLU A 1 -4.18 -2.83 5.09
CA GLU A 1 -3.62 -3.46 3.88
C GLU A 1 -2.70 -2.46 3.20
N PRO A 2 -1.40 -2.79 3.02
CA PRO A 2 -0.46 -1.87 2.38
C PRO A 2 -0.72 -1.75 0.88
N PHE A 3 -0.44 -0.57 0.35
CA PHE A 3 -0.24 -0.40 -1.08
C PHE A 3 1.12 -0.94 -1.48
N ALA A 4 1.24 -1.41 -2.71
CA ALA A 4 2.53 -1.87 -3.21
C ALA A 4 2.67 -1.67 -4.73
N ILE A 5 3.91 -1.59 -5.18
CA ILE A 5 4.28 -1.54 -6.60
C ILE A 5 4.59 -2.96 -7.04
N TYR A 6 3.81 -3.46 -8.00
CA TYR A 6 3.97 -4.81 -8.53
C TYR A 6 4.61 -4.79 -9.92
N PRO A 7 5.54 -5.74 -10.19
CA PRO A 7 6.22 -5.84 -11.47
C PRO A 7 5.28 -6.38 -12.57
N GLY A 8 5.32 -5.72 -13.70
CA GLY A 8 4.66 -6.17 -14.93
C GLY A 8 5.68 -6.69 -15.96
N LYS A 9 5.89 -5.93 -17.04
CA LYS A 9 6.92 -6.21 -18.06
C LYS A 9 8.33 -6.08 -17.47
N THR A 10 8.58 -5.01 -16.73
CA THR A 10 9.84 -4.76 -16.03
C THR A 10 9.80 -5.43 -14.66
N LYS A 11 10.90 -6.05 -14.23
CA LYS A 11 10.91 -6.92 -13.05
C LYS A 11 11.44 -6.26 -11.79
N THR A 12 12.28 -5.25 -11.91
CA THR A 12 12.84 -4.50 -10.78
C THR A 12 12.83 -3.00 -11.06
N LEU A 13 12.87 -2.16 -10.01
CA LEU A 13 12.89 -0.71 -10.18
C LEU A 13 14.18 -0.22 -10.83
N GLU A 14 15.28 -0.95 -10.66
CA GLU A 14 16.58 -0.63 -11.29
C GLU A 14 16.54 -0.82 -12.81
N GLU A 15 15.73 -1.74 -13.31
CA GLU A 15 15.57 -1.99 -14.75
C GLU A 15 14.60 -1.00 -15.43
N LEU A 16 13.95 -0.12 -14.66
CA LEU A 16 12.97 0.84 -15.16
C LEU A 16 13.58 1.76 -16.23
N GLN A 17 13.00 1.78 -17.41
CA GLN A 17 13.44 2.60 -18.53
C GLN A 17 12.69 3.94 -18.56
N ASP A 18 13.28 4.92 -19.24
CA ASP A 18 12.62 6.19 -19.52
C ASP A 18 11.38 5.95 -20.40
N GLY A 19 10.29 6.61 -20.05
CA GLY A 19 9.00 6.44 -20.73
C GLY A 19 8.22 5.18 -20.34
N ALA A 20 8.69 4.43 -19.35
CA ALA A 20 7.98 3.25 -18.84
C ALA A 20 6.57 3.61 -18.35
N THR A 21 5.64 2.66 -18.46
CA THR A 21 4.24 2.85 -18.08
C THR A 21 3.97 2.27 -16.70
N ILE A 22 3.40 3.09 -15.82
CA ILE A 22 2.95 2.69 -14.49
C ILE A 22 1.45 2.96 -14.37
N SER A 23 0.67 1.92 -14.07
CA SER A 23 -0.76 2.07 -13.83
C SER A 23 -1.05 2.34 -12.33
N VAL A 24 -1.98 3.28 -12.10
CA VAL A 24 -2.46 3.67 -10.77
C VAL A 24 -3.99 3.68 -10.75
N THR A 25 -4.60 3.66 -9.56
CA THR A 25 -6.06 3.79 -9.46
C THR A 25 -6.51 5.22 -9.75
N ASN A 26 -7.73 5.36 -10.31
CA ASN A 26 -8.40 6.64 -10.55
C ASN A 26 -9.36 7.04 -9.40
N ASP A 27 -9.39 6.31 -8.31
CA ASP A 27 -10.12 6.70 -7.11
C ASP A 27 -9.36 7.84 -6.41
N PRO A 28 -9.98 9.03 -6.18
CA PRO A 28 -9.25 10.21 -5.75
C PRO A 28 -8.39 10.04 -4.49
N SER A 29 -8.85 9.30 -3.49
CA SER A 29 -8.08 9.11 -2.27
C SER A 29 -6.98 8.06 -2.43
N ASN A 30 -7.23 7.02 -3.20
CA ASN A 30 -6.24 5.98 -3.46
C ASN A 30 -5.26 6.37 -4.58
N GLU A 31 -5.65 7.23 -5.53
CA GLU A 31 -4.73 7.86 -6.49
C GLU A 31 -3.65 8.66 -5.76
N ALA A 32 -4.05 9.57 -4.85
CA ALA A 32 -3.10 10.33 -4.04
C ALA A 32 -2.14 9.41 -3.27
N ARG A 33 -2.64 8.34 -2.67
CA ARG A 33 -1.83 7.35 -1.95
C ARG A 33 -0.84 6.62 -2.88
N ALA A 34 -1.29 6.26 -4.10
CA ALA A 34 -0.43 5.63 -5.10
C ALA A 34 0.70 6.58 -5.56
N LEU A 35 0.39 7.86 -5.78
CA LEU A 35 1.39 8.86 -6.16
C LEU A 35 2.40 9.12 -5.03
N LEU A 36 1.96 9.19 -3.78
CA LEU A 36 2.84 9.29 -2.61
C LEU A 36 3.76 8.07 -2.49
N LEU A 37 3.26 6.87 -2.83
CA LEU A 37 4.09 5.67 -2.86
C LEU A 37 5.15 5.73 -3.96
N LEU A 38 4.80 6.21 -5.16
CA LEU A 38 5.77 6.43 -6.24
C LEU A 38 6.82 7.49 -5.88
N GLU A 39 6.42 8.55 -5.15
CA GLU A 39 7.35 9.54 -4.62
C GLU A 39 8.29 8.94 -3.58
N SER A 40 7.77 8.15 -2.64
CA SER A 40 8.60 7.47 -1.62
C SER A 40 9.57 6.46 -2.23
N ALA A 41 9.23 5.88 -3.38
CA ALA A 41 10.12 5.04 -4.18
C ALA A 41 11.13 5.84 -5.03
N GLY A 42 11.11 7.19 -4.97
CA GLY A 42 12.01 8.06 -5.71
C GLY A 42 11.75 8.12 -7.23
N LEU A 43 10.57 7.71 -7.68
CA LEU A 43 10.23 7.65 -9.11
C LEU A 43 9.69 8.96 -9.65
N ILE A 44 8.97 9.73 -8.83
CA ILE A 44 8.41 11.06 -9.12
C ILE A 44 8.62 11.98 -7.93
N LYS A 45 8.32 13.26 -8.11
CA LYS A 45 8.20 14.22 -7.02
C LYS A 45 6.89 14.98 -7.16
N LEU A 46 6.15 15.09 -6.08
CA LEU A 46 4.89 15.84 -6.01
C LEU A 46 5.14 17.30 -5.60
N LYS A 47 4.24 18.19 -5.98
CA LYS A 47 4.23 19.57 -5.52
C LYS A 47 4.10 19.63 -4.01
N GLU A 48 4.79 20.59 -3.39
CA GLU A 48 4.68 20.82 -1.95
C GLU A 48 3.22 21.06 -1.55
N GLY A 49 2.76 20.31 -0.55
CA GLY A 49 1.40 20.42 -0.03
C GLY A 49 0.32 19.66 -0.79
N ALA A 50 0.63 18.95 -1.87
CA ALA A 50 -0.35 18.11 -2.59
C ALA A 50 -0.97 17.03 -1.68
N GLY A 51 -0.15 16.35 -0.87
CA GLY A 51 -0.59 15.45 0.20
C GLY A 51 -1.64 14.41 -0.24
N LEU A 52 -2.65 14.22 0.61
CA LEU A 52 -3.71 13.21 0.42
C LEU A 52 -4.74 13.54 -0.67
N SER A 53 -4.59 14.66 -1.38
CA SER A 53 -5.42 15.05 -2.53
C SER A 53 -4.62 15.16 -3.83
N ALA A 54 -3.40 14.65 -3.84
CA ALA A 54 -2.55 14.67 -5.03
C ALA A 54 -3.21 13.95 -6.21
N THR A 55 -3.05 14.51 -7.37
CA THR A 55 -3.44 13.95 -8.67
C THR A 55 -2.22 13.90 -9.59
N ILE A 56 -2.33 13.26 -10.74
CA ILE A 56 -1.25 13.27 -11.75
C ILE A 56 -0.84 14.68 -12.16
N LEU A 57 -1.72 15.69 -12.02
CA LEU A 57 -1.43 17.10 -12.30
C LEU A 57 -0.51 17.75 -11.26
N ASP A 58 -0.33 17.09 -10.13
CA ASP A 58 0.53 17.56 -9.04
C ASP A 58 1.94 16.95 -9.07
N ILE A 59 2.26 16.18 -10.10
CA ILE A 59 3.62 15.73 -10.35
C ILE A 59 4.47 16.92 -10.77
N GLU A 60 5.44 17.29 -9.92
CA GLU A 60 6.37 18.39 -10.16
C GLU A 60 7.59 17.92 -10.96
N GLU A 61 8.13 16.76 -10.58
CA GLU A 61 9.28 16.17 -11.30
C GLU A 61 8.95 14.72 -11.68
N ASN A 62 9.28 14.41 -12.92
CA ASN A 62 9.20 13.06 -13.50
C ASN A 62 10.46 12.83 -14.33
N PRO A 63 11.60 12.56 -13.67
CA PRO A 63 12.91 12.57 -14.32
C PRO A 63 13.08 11.49 -15.39
N ARG A 64 12.30 10.41 -15.31
CA ARG A 64 12.29 9.31 -16.30
C ARG A 64 11.17 9.42 -17.33
N ASN A 65 10.41 10.52 -17.35
CA ASN A 65 9.25 10.70 -18.23
C ASN A 65 8.27 9.53 -18.17
N LEU A 66 8.01 9.00 -16.97
CA LEU A 66 7.12 7.86 -16.76
C LEU A 66 5.71 8.21 -17.25
N ASN A 67 5.07 7.27 -17.93
CA ASN A 67 3.70 7.38 -18.37
C ASN A 67 2.78 6.85 -17.26
N ILE A 68 2.20 7.73 -16.45
CA ILE A 68 1.28 7.35 -15.38
C ILE A 68 -0.12 7.22 -15.98
N VAL A 69 -0.73 6.03 -15.87
CA VAL A 69 -2.04 5.72 -16.45
C VAL A 69 -3.03 5.39 -15.35
N GLU A 70 -4.07 6.20 -15.26
CA GLU A 70 -5.16 6.02 -14.29
C GLU A 70 -6.20 5.01 -14.81
N MET A 71 -6.67 4.13 -13.92
CA MET A 71 -7.72 3.18 -14.24
C MET A 71 -8.48 2.72 -12.99
N ASP A 72 -9.55 1.98 -13.20
CA ASP A 72 -10.29 1.35 -12.10
C ASP A 72 -9.41 0.38 -11.32
N ALA A 73 -9.43 0.48 -9.98
CA ALA A 73 -8.58 -0.29 -9.09
C ALA A 73 -8.72 -1.81 -9.29
N ALA A 74 -9.93 -2.31 -9.58
CA ALA A 74 -10.18 -3.72 -9.84
C ALA A 74 -9.55 -4.23 -11.15
N GLN A 75 -9.10 -3.34 -12.03
CA GLN A 75 -8.46 -3.70 -13.30
C GLN A 75 -6.93 -3.72 -13.20
N LEU A 76 -6.33 -3.06 -12.21
CA LEU A 76 -4.88 -2.87 -12.10
C LEU A 76 -4.08 -4.16 -12.20
N ALA A 77 -4.45 -5.20 -11.45
CA ALA A 77 -3.75 -6.48 -11.48
C ALA A 77 -3.77 -7.15 -12.88
N ARG A 78 -4.84 -6.93 -13.65
CA ARG A 78 -4.98 -7.48 -15.00
C ARG A 78 -4.11 -6.77 -16.03
N THR A 79 -3.67 -5.54 -15.73
CA THR A 79 -2.83 -4.76 -16.64
C THR A 79 -1.35 -5.09 -16.55
N LEU A 80 -0.92 -5.84 -15.51
CA LEU A 80 0.49 -6.19 -15.32
C LEU A 80 1.20 -6.73 -16.58
N PRO A 81 0.57 -7.54 -17.46
CA PRO A 81 1.21 -7.95 -18.69
C PRO A 81 1.42 -6.81 -19.71
N ASP A 82 0.72 -5.68 -19.56
CA ASP A 82 0.68 -4.59 -20.54
C ASP A 82 1.41 -3.33 -20.05
N VAL A 83 1.76 -3.23 -18.79
CA VAL A 83 2.49 -2.11 -18.17
C VAL A 83 3.83 -2.56 -17.58
N ASP A 84 4.70 -1.63 -17.26
CA ASP A 84 5.97 -1.94 -16.60
C ASP A 84 5.76 -2.22 -15.11
N PHE A 85 4.94 -1.42 -14.46
CA PHE A 85 4.52 -1.61 -13.08
C PHE A 85 3.05 -1.22 -12.88
N ALA A 86 2.44 -1.75 -11.83
CA ALA A 86 1.15 -1.29 -11.33
C ALA A 86 1.21 -1.03 -9.83
N VAL A 87 0.60 0.06 -9.37
CA VAL A 87 0.41 0.34 -7.93
C VAL A 87 -0.97 -0.17 -7.54
N ILE A 88 -1.01 -1.25 -6.76
CA ILE A 88 -2.26 -1.99 -6.50
C ILE A 88 -2.60 -1.94 -5.01
N ASN A 89 -3.88 -1.69 -4.71
CA ASN A 89 -4.44 -1.80 -3.37
C ASN A 89 -4.32 -3.22 -2.82
N GLY A 90 -4.05 -3.37 -1.54
CA GLY A 90 -3.83 -4.66 -0.90
C GLY A 90 -4.96 -5.68 -1.12
N ASN A 91 -6.23 -5.28 -0.98
CA ASN A 91 -7.38 -6.15 -1.23
C ASN A 91 -7.44 -6.65 -2.68
N PHE A 92 -7.26 -5.77 -3.68
CA PHE A 92 -7.27 -6.17 -5.10
C PHE A 92 -6.06 -7.01 -5.48
N ALA A 93 -4.91 -6.79 -4.84
CA ALA A 93 -3.74 -7.63 -5.01
C ALA A 93 -4.00 -9.06 -4.48
N LEU A 94 -4.52 -9.18 -3.25
CA LEU A 94 -4.87 -10.47 -2.65
C LEU A 94 -5.95 -11.21 -3.47
N ASP A 95 -6.98 -10.52 -3.93
CA ASP A 95 -8.03 -11.09 -4.79
C ASP A 95 -7.46 -11.61 -6.14
N ALA A 96 -6.37 -11.01 -6.62
CA ALA A 96 -5.64 -11.46 -7.80
C ALA A 96 -4.58 -12.55 -7.50
N GLY A 97 -4.48 -13.02 -6.26
CA GLY A 97 -3.49 -14.01 -5.83
C GLY A 97 -2.08 -13.45 -5.65
N LEU A 98 -1.93 -12.12 -5.64
CA LEU A 98 -0.67 -11.44 -5.35
C LEU A 98 -0.54 -11.19 -3.86
N ASN A 99 0.69 -11.29 -3.35
CA ASN A 99 1.00 -10.95 -1.97
C ASN A 99 2.12 -9.88 -1.97
N PRO A 100 1.96 -8.74 -1.27
CA PRO A 100 2.93 -7.65 -1.34
C PRO A 100 4.32 -8.09 -0.87
N THR A 101 4.43 -8.92 0.15
CA THR A 101 5.74 -9.38 0.66
C THR A 101 6.44 -10.38 -0.24
N ARG A 102 5.73 -11.02 -1.16
CA ARG A 102 6.28 -12.02 -2.08
C ARG A 102 6.49 -11.46 -3.48
N ASP A 103 5.54 -10.65 -3.95
CA ASP A 103 5.40 -10.34 -5.37
C ASP A 103 5.66 -8.86 -5.70
N ALA A 104 5.66 -7.96 -4.70
CA ALA A 104 5.91 -6.54 -4.95
C ALA A 104 7.40 -6.21 -4.99
N VAL A 105 7.74 -5.17 -5.73
CA VAL A 105 9.10 -4.59 -5.78
C VAL A 105 9.28 -3.44 -4.79
N PHE A 106 8.18 -2.84 -4.34
CA PHE A 106 8.18 -1.81 -3.31
C PHE A 106 6.86 -1.83 -2.54
N ILE A 107 6.92 -1.74 -1.22
CA ILE A 107 5.74 -1.82 -0.34
C ILE A 107 5.67 -0.54 0.49
N GLU A 108 4.46 -0.03 0.70
CA GLU A 108 4.20 1.08 1.61
C GLU A 108 4.67 0.74 3.03
N PRO A 109 5.49 1.62 3.65
CA PRO A 109 5.98 1.38 5.02
C PRO A 109 4.84 1.25 6.03
N ALA A 110 4.85 0.19 6.82
CA ALA A 110 3.78 -0.11 7.80
C ALA A 110 3.70 0.90 8.95
N ASP A 111 4.77 1.63 9.23
CA ASP A 111 4.87 2.68 10.26
C ASP A 111 4.73 4.10 9.67
N GLY A 112 4.57 4.21 8.36
CA GLY A 112 4.42 5.47 7.63
C GLY A 112 3.15 6.24 7.98
N GLU A 113 3.11 7.51 7.59
CA GLU A 113 1.93 8.37 7.77
C GLU A 113 0.73 7.84 6.98
N ALA A 114 0.96 7.32 5.77
CA ALA A 114 -0.06 6.71 4.95
C ALA A 114 -0.70 5.50 5.65
N ALA A 115 0.10 4.60 6.25
CA ALA A 115 -0.41 3.45 6.97
C ALA A 115 -1.35 3.84 8.12
N LYS A 116 -1.05 4.92 8.83
CA LYS A 116 -1.90 5.47 9.90
C LYS A 116 -3.18 6.09 9.36
N THR A 117 -3.06 6.88 8.28
CA THR A 117 -4.18 7.59 7.65
C THR A 117 -5.19 6.64 7.01
N TYR A 118 -4.70 5.60 6.35
CA TYR A 118 -5.54 4.64 5.61
C TYR A 118 -5.85 3.36 6.40
N THR A 119 -5.69 3.40 7.73
CA THR A 119 -6.10 2.29 8.59
C THR A 119 -7.60 2.05 8.46
N ASN A 120 -7.99 0.81 8.16
CA ASN A 120 -9.38 0.40 8.14
C ASN A 120 -9.94 0.37 9.57
N LEU A 121 -11.12 0.92 9.76
CA LEU A 121 -11.77 1.04 11.07
C LEU A 121 -13.26 0.78 10.99
N VAL A 122 -13.86 0.46 12.13
CA VAL A 122 -15.30 0.39 12.28
C VAL A 122 -15.78 1.69 12.93
N ALA A 123 -16.59 2.45 12.19
CA ALA A 123 -17.23 3.66 12.70
C ALA A 123 -18.61 3.31 13.30
N VAL A 124 -18.90 3.91 14.43
CA VAL A 124 -20.23 3.79 15.10
C VAL A 124 -20.80 5.18 15.35
N ARG A 125 -22.12 5.28 15.46
CA ARG A 125 -22.76 6.54 15.84
C ARG A 125 -22.40 6.91 17.28
N PRO A 126 -22.22 8.21 17.61
CA PRO A 126 -21.84 8.64 18.96
C PRO A 126 -22.74 8.08 20.07
N GLU A 127 -24.05 8.02 19.84
CA GLU A 127 -25.00 7.49 20.80
C GLU A 127 -24.83 6.00 21.14
N ASN A 128 -24.10 5.26 20.29
CA ASN A 128 -23.83 3.84 20.48
C ASN A 128 -22.42 3.56 21.03
N ALA A 129 -21.57 4.57 21.16
CA ALA A 129 -20.14 4.39 21.49
C ALA A 129 -19.92 3.58 22.78
N ASP A 130 -20.76 3.79 23.77
CA ASP A 130 -20.67 3.15 25.09
C ASP A 130 -21.59 1.91 25.26
N SER A 131 -22.28 1.50 24.18
CA SER A 131 -23.18 0.35 24.23
C SER A 131 -22.42 -0.98 24.41
N ASP A 132 -23.04 -1.94 25.04
CA ASP A 132 -22.41 -3.25 25.33
C ASP A 132 -22.04 -4.01 24.06
N TRP A 133 -22.84 -3.88 22.99
CA TRP A 133 -22.53 -4.52 21.71
C TRP A 133 -21.29 -3.91 21.02
N VAL A 134 -21.06 -2.58 21.15
CA VAL A 134 -19.84 -1.94 20.61
C VAL A 134 -18.63 -2.39 21.41
N LYS A 135 -18.73 -2.49 22.73
CA LYS A 135 -17.65 -3.02 23.59
C LYS A 135 -17.30 -4.45 23.18
N ALA A 136 -18.31 -5.31 23.06
CA ALA A 136 -18.11 -6.69 22.63
C ALA A 136 -17.50 -6.79 21.23
N LEU A 137 -17.95 -5.95 20.28
CA LEU A 137 -17.39 -5.90 18.93
C LEU A 137 -15.90 -5.51 18.97
N LYS A 138 -15.55 -4.48 19.74
CA LYS A 138 -14.17 -4.03 19.92
C LYS A 138 -13.27 -5.13 20.51
N GLU A 139 -13.75 -5.82 21.54
CA GLU A 139 -13.03 -6.94 22.16
C GLU A 139 -12.82 -8.09 21.17
N CYS A 140 -13.86 -8.44 20.40
CA CYS A 140 -13.76 -9.49 19.39
C CYS A 140 -12.76 -9.14 18.28
N LEU A 141 -12.86 -7.94 17.71
CA LEU A 141 -11.99 -7.51 16.58
C LEU A 141 -10.54 -7.33 16.99
N ASN A 142 -10.27 -6.90 18.23
CA ASN A 142 -8.93 -6.69 18.76
C ASN A 142 -8.43 -7.88 19.60
N SER A 143 -8.99 -9.06 19.39
CA SER A 143 -8.61 -10.26 20.15
C SER A 143 -7.31 -10.90 19.63
N GLN A 144 -6.63 -11.65 20.52
CA GLN A 144 -5.48 -12.48 20.14
C GLN A 144 -5.81 -13.41 18.98
N LYS A 145 -7.01 -13.98 18.98
CA LYS A 145 -7.47 -14.89 17.92
C LYS A 145 -7.51 -14.22 16.53
N VAL A 146 -7.94 -12.95 16.46
CA VAL A 146 -7.97 -12.19 15.20
C VAL A 146 -6.55 -11.81 14.81
N TYR A 147 -5.71 -11.39 15.77
CA TYR A 147 -4.31 -11.11 15.53
C TYR A 147 -3.59 -12.33 14.94
N ASP A 148 -3.70 -13.48 15.58
CA ASP A 148 -3.09 -14.73 15.13
C ASP A 148 -3.61 -15.11 13.74
N TYR A 149 -4.91 -15.00 13.49
CA TYR A 149 -5.47 -15.29 12.19
C TYR A 149 -4.88 -14.42 11.08
N ILE A 150 -4.75 -13.11 11.30
CA ILE A 150 -4.18 -12.18 10.31
C ILE A 150 -2.69 -12.52 10.07
N THR A 151 -1.94 -12.82 11.13
CA THR A 151 -0.48 -12.96 11.04
C THR A 151 0.00 -14.35 10.62
N THR A 152 -0.84 -15.37 10.79
CA THR A 152 -0.49 -16.77 10.48
C THR A 152 -1.22 -17.37 9.29
N ASN A 153 -2.34 -16.78 8.85
CA ASN A 153 -3.05 -17.25 7.68
C ASN A 153 -2.21 -17.00 6.42
N GLU A 154 -1.95 -18.01 5.64
CA GLU A 154 -1.06 -17.94 4.47
C GLU A 154 -1.58 -16.99 3.37
N ASP A 155 -2.92 -16.80 3.29
CA ASP A 155 -3.52 -15.87 2.31
C ASP A 155 -3.32 -14.40 2.71
N PHE A 156 -3.22 -14.11 4.02
CA PHE A 156 -3.13 -12.74 4.55
C PHE A 156 -1.74 -12.35 5.02
N LYS A 157 -0.88 -13.32 5.33
CA LYS A 157 0.45 -13.07 5.90
C LYS A 157 1.26 -12.09 5.07
N GLY A 158 1.55 -10.93 5.64
CA GLY A 158 2.25 -9.83 4.97
C GLY A 158 1.39 -8.98 4.04
N GLY A 159 0.21 -9.45 3.61
CA GLY A 159 -0.76 -8.69 2.82
C GLY A 159 -1.78 -7.94 3.67
N VAL A 160 -1.95 -8.35 4.92
CA VAL A 160 -2.77 -7.64 5.91
C VAL A 160 -1.94 -7.43 7.17
N VAL A 161 -1.92 -6.21 7.68
CA VAL A 161 -1.18 -5.84 8.90
C VAL A 161 -2.20 -5.47 9.98
N PRO A 162 -2.16 -6.10 11.18
CA PRO A 162 -3.00 -5.67 12.30
C PRO A 162 -2.71 -4.23 12.67
N ALA A 163 -3.74 -3.40 12.83
CA ALA A 163 -3.63 -2.02 13.31
C ALA A 163 -3.83 -1.90 14.83
N PHE A 164 -3.74 -3.02 15.54
CA PHE A 164 -3.87 -3.12 16.99
C PHE A 164 -2.79 -4.06 17.55
N THR A 165 -2.50 -3.88 18.83
CA THR A 165 -1.55 -4.72 19.57
C THR A 165 -2.30 -5.61 20.54
N VAL A 166 -1.75 -6.80 20.81
CA VAL A 166 -2.21 -7.72 21.85
C VAL A 166 -1.08 -7.97 22.84
N GLU A 167 -1.41 -8.26 24.11
CA GLU A 167 -0.40 -8.51 25.14
C GLU A 167 0.46 -9.73 24.74
N GLY A 168 1.79 -9.55 24.69
CA GLY A 168 2.75 -10.59 24.32
C GLY A 168 3.04 -10.74 22.83
N ALA A 169 2.43 -9.96 21.96
CA ALA A 169 2.86 -9.90 20.56
C ALA A 169 4.16 -9.09 20.49
N GLU A 170 5.25 -9.73 20.12
CA GLU A 170 6.38 -8.99 19.54
C GLU A 170 5.82 -8.26 18.31
N THR A 171 6.02 -6.95 18.26
CA THR A 171 5.68 -6.18 17.05
C THR A 171 6.34 -6.91 15.89
N ALA A 172 5.54 -7.45 14.99
CA ALA A 172 6.02 -7.93 13.71
C ALA A 172 6.57 -6.69 12.98
N GLY A 173 7.76 -6.30 13.46
CA GLY A 173 8.50 -5.14 13.04
C GLY A 173 9.06 -5.40 11.67
N ALA A 174 9.14 -4.36 10.93
CA ALA A 174 10.11 -4.09 9.91
C ALA A 174 10.96 -5.31 9.50
N THR A 175 10.50 -6.06 8.52
CA THR A 175 11.44 -6.83 7.71
C THR A 175 12.35 -5.81 7.05
N ASP A 176 13.66 -5.93 7.30
CA ASP A 176 14.70 -5.16 6.65
C ASP A 176 14.38 -5.01 5.15
N ALA A 177 14.02 -3.81 4.78
CA ALA A 177 14.11 -3.43 3.38
C ALA A 177 15.59 -3.58 3.00
N PRO A 178 15.95 -4.15 1.85
CA PRO A 178 17.33 -4.20 1.42
C PRO A 178 17.84 -2.76 1.36
N GLU A 179 18.85 -2.48 2.18
CA GLU A 179 19.55 -1.22 2.24
C GLU A 179 20.01 -0.86 0.82
N ALA A 180 19.51 0.25 0.31
CA ALA A 180 19.94 0.78 -0.97
C ALA A 180 21.46 0.94 -0.91
N ALA A 181 22.19 0.17 -1.70
CA ALA A 181 23.63 0.23 -1.80
C ALA A 181 24.05 1.66 -2.10
N GLY A 182 24.75 2.27 -1.15
CA GLY A 182 25.16 3.64 -1.19
C GLY A 182 25.92 3.99 -2.47
N ALA A 183 25.54 5.09 -3.07
CA ALA A 183 26.39 5.81 -4.00
C ALA A 183 27.60 6.33 -3.23
N ALA A 184 28.76 5.74 -3.47
CA ALA A 184 30.05 6.28 -3.08
C ALA A 184 30.80 6.75 -4.33
N GLU A 185 31.20 8.04 -4.28
CA GLU A 185 32.20 8.76 -5.07
C GLU A 185 32.02 8.87 -6.58
#